data_03605351704c265017953c6ad91283d9
#
_entry.id   03605351704c265017953c6ad91283d9
#
_cell.length_a   1.000
_cell.length_b   1.000
_cell.length_c   1.000
_cell.angle_alpha   90.00
_cell.angle_beta   90.00
_cell.angle_gamma   90.00
#
_symmetry.space_group_name_H-M   'P 1'
#
loop_
_entity.id
_entity.type
_entity.pdbx_description
1 polymer ?
#
loop_
_entity_poly.entity_id
_entity_poly.type
_entity_poly.pdbx_seq_one_letter_code
_entity_poly.pdbx_strand_id
1 'polypeptide(L)'
;MRAIFVIFLLTMLSGCVGLAAGTYGKKELARTEFSLEKERNIFSFEKRDLPYSEDEIIEHWGSPDSVGLFEQCKVLIYKDGTSWSGAGAFVGIVPVPLVAPTGTYKNRFYLRNNVAVGLIQEYGEVDRAVGYTCGSNKCGASSGEKVNEPEVDAEVALTEWCAKPL
;
A
#
# COMPACT_ATOMS: atom_id res chain seq x y z
N MET A 1 8.71 -23.02 -41.68
CA MET A 1 8.29 -21.98 -40.74
C MET A 1 6.87 -22.18 -40.16
N ARG A 2 5.84 -22.50 -41.00
CA ARG A 2 4.46 -22.73 -40.47
C ARG A 2 4.35 -23.91 -39.51
N ALA A 3 5.05 -25.02 -39.75
CA ALA A 3 5.02 -26.19 -38.85
C ALA A 3 5.61 -25.92 -37.47
N ILE A 4 6.70 -25.13 -37.39
CA ILE A 4 7.36 -24.75 -36.14
C ILE A 4 6.44 -23.88 -35.30
N PHE A 5 5.70 -22.97 -35.96
CA PHE A 5 4.75 -22.09 -35.28
C PHE A 5 3.57 -22.88 -34.70
N VAL A 6 3.08 -23.89 -35.39
CA VAL A 6 1.99 -24.76 -34.94
C VAL A 6 2.45 -25.63 -33.75
N ILE A 7 3.68 -26.17 -33.80
CA ILE A 7 4.24 -26.96 -32.70
C ILE A 7 4.44 -26.08 -31.47
N PHE A 8 4.94 -24.85 -31.64
CA PHE A 8 5.09 -23.89 -30.55
C PHE A 8 3.73 -23.50 -29.93
N LEU A 9 2.71 -23.32 -30.77
CA LEU A 9 1.35 -23.04 -30.31
C LEU A 9 0.74 -24.25 -29.55
N LEU A 10 1.00 -25.48 -29.98
CA LEU A 10 0.52 -26.70 -29.34
C LEU A 10 1.23 -27.00 -28.01
N THR A 11 2.51 -26.65 -27.88
CA THR A 11 3.24 -26.78 -26.61
C THR A 11 2.81 -25.73 -25.58
N MET A 12 2.33 -24.57 -26.01
CA MET A 12 1.75 -23.55 -25.13
C MET A 12 0.37 -23.94 -24.60
N LEU A 13 -0.38 -24.80 -25.32
CA LEU A 13 -1.70 -25.29 -24.91
C LEU A 13 -1.67 -26.38 -23.86
N SER A 14 -0.52 -27.02 -23.61
CA SER A 14 -0.36 -28.03 -22.55
C SER A 14 0.11 -27.46 -21.21
N GLY A 15 0.40 -26.15 -21.16
CA GLY A 15 0.77 -25.44 -19.93
C GLY A 15 -0.47 -25.07 -19.11
N CYS A 16 -0.26 -24.93 -17.81
CA CYS A 16 -1.27 -24.38 -16.90
C CYS A 16 -1.77 -23.03 -17.45
N VAL A 17 -3.02 -22.98 -17.90
CA VAL A 17 -3.66 -21.71 -18.29
C VAL A 17 -4.28 -21.12 -17.04
N GLY A 18 -3.74 -19.98 -16.61
CA GLY A 18 -4.28 -19.22 -15.50
C GLY A 18 -4.83 -17.87 -16.00
N LEU A 19 -5.98 -17.51 -15.51
CA LEU A 19 -6.55 -16.18 -15.64
C LEU A 19 -6.70 -15.60 -14.24
N ALA A 20 -6.07 -14.46 -13.97
CA ALA A 20 -6.27 -13.75 -12.72
C ALA A 20 -6.53 -12.28 -13.01
N ALA A 21 -7.46 -11.71 -12.27
CA ALA A 21 -7.76 -10.30 -12.32
C ALA A 21 -7.75 -9.73 -10.91
N GLY A 22 -7.20 -8.54 -10.74
CA GLY A 22 -7.14 -7.86 -9.45
C GLY A 22 -7.27 -6.35 -9.61
N THR A 23 -7.67 -5.70 -8.53
CA THR A 23 -7.71 -4.25 -8.42
C THR A 23 -6.61 -3.79 -7.48
N TYR A 24 -5.97 -2.70 -7.83
CA TYR A 24 -4.91 -2.06 -7.05
C TYR A 24 -5.36 -0.66 -6.66
N GLY A 25 -5.19 -0.32 -5.41
CA GLY A 25 -5.63 0.96 -4.88
C GLY A 25 -4.70 1.51 -3.81
N LYS A 26 -4.99 2.73 -3.38
CA LYS A 26 -4.31 3.40 -2.30
C LYS A 26 -5.06 3.15 -0.99
N LYS A 27 -4.34 2.75 0.03
CA LYS A 27 -4.81 2.53 1.40
C LYS A 27 -4.12 3.48 2.35
N GLU A 28 -4.73 3.70 3.50
CA GLU A 28 -4.19 4.48 4.61
C GLU A 28 -4.01 3.57 5.83
N LEU A 29 -2.87 3.67 6.48
CA LEU A 29 -2.56 2.94 7.69
C LEU A 29 -2.23 3.93 8.80
N ALA A 30 -3.03 3.91 9.86
CA ALA A 30 -2.79 4.70 11.05
C ALA A 30 -1.85 3.93 12.00
N ARG A 31 -0.84 4.61 12.51
CA ARG A 31 0.18 4.07 13.41
C ARG A 31 0.41 4.99 14.60
N THR A 32 0.46 4.41 15.78
CA THR A 32 0.90 5.07 17.01
C THR A 32 2.35 4.75 17.34
N GLU A 33 2.88 3.65 16.80
CA GLU A 33 4.25 3.22 16.94
C GLU A 33 4.91 3.21 15.57
N PHE A 34 6.01 3.93 15.38
CA PHE A 34 6.76 3.98 14.14
C PHE A 34 8.24 4.27 14.38
N SER A 35 9.10 3.87 13.44
CA SER A 35 10.51 4.24 13.43
C SER A 35 10.71 5.51 12.60
N LEU A 36 11.63 6.38 13.02
CA LEU A 36 12.05 7.53 12.19
C LEU A 36 12.95 7.11 11.03
N GLU A 37 13.48 5.90 11.02
CA GLU A 37 14.18 5.38 9.86
C GLU A 37 13.19 5.32 8.70
N LYS A 38 13.51 6.06 7.63
CA LYS A 38 12.71 6.11 6.41
C LYS A 38 12.83 4.78 5.68
N GLU A 39 12.09 3.78 6.11
CA GLU A 39 12.06 2.49 5.47
C GLU A 39 11.07 2.50 4.30
N ARG A 40 11.59 2.22 3.12
CA ARG A 40 10.78 2.01 1.91
C ARG A 40 9.93 0.74 1.96
N ASN A 41 10.16 -0.14 2.93
CA ASN A 41 9.46 -1.40 3.10
C ASN A 41 8.55 -1.35 4.32
N ILE A 42 7.25 -1.47 4.09
CA ILE A 42 6.17 -1.51 5.07
C ILE A 42 6.32 -2.66 6.09
N PHE A 43 7.23 -3.61 5.86
CA PHE A 43 7.31 -4.88 6.58
C PHE A 43 8.42 -4.99 7.64
N SER A 44 9.33 -4.03 7.74
CA SER A 44 10.39 -4.07 8.75
C SER A 44 10.28 -2.87 9.68
N PHE A 45 9.61 -3.06 10.81
CA PHE A 45 9.52 -2.05 11.85
C PHE A 45 10.28 -2.52 13.09
N GLU A 46 11.41 -1.92 13.38
CA GLU A 46 11.87 -1.86 14.77
C GLU A 46 10.92 -0.92 15.50
N LYS A 47 10.12 -1.50 16.40
CA LYS A 47 9.23 -0.75 17.27
C LYS A 47 10.09 0.11 18.19
N ARG A 48 9.98 1.40 18.04
CA ARG A 48 10.52 2.35 19.01
C ARG A 48 9.36 3.12 19.62
N ASP A 49 9.30 3.14 20.95
CA ASP A 49 8.24 3.84 21.66
C ASP A 49 8.27 5.35 21.36
N LEU A 50 7.11 5.92 21.09
CA LEU A 50 6.90 7.36 21.06
C LEU A 50 7.19 7.97 22.44
N PRO A 51 7.56 9.26 22.54
CA PRO A 51 7.23 10.31 21.57
C PRO A 51 8.44 10.83 20.78
N TYR A 52 8.25 11.16 19.51
CA TYR A 52 9.22 11.92 18.73
C TYR A 52 8.83 13.40 18.70
N SER A 53 9.81 14.28 18.90
CA SER A 53 9.62 15.72 18.72
C SER A 53 9.55 16.09 17.22
N GLU A 54 9.00 17.27 16.93
CA GLU A 54 9.00 17.81 15.59
C GLU A 54 10.42 17.93 15.00
N ASP A 55 11.37 18.36 15.82
CA ASP A 55 12.76 18.56 15.41
C ASP A 55 13.43 17.23 15.04
N GLU A 56 13.18 16.15 15.80
CA GLU A 56 13.68 14.81 15.49
C GLU A 56 13.11 14.29 14.17
N ILE A 57 11.82 14.53 13.90
CA ILE A 57 11.21 14.14 12.63
C ILE A 57 11.86 14.90 11.47
N ILE A 58 12.05 16.21 11.63
CA ILE A 58 12.68 17.04 10.59
C ILE A 58 14.16 16.67 10.39
N GLU A 59 14.88 16.33 11.45
CA GLU A 59 16.28 15.88 11.36
C GLU A 59 16.41 14.58 10.53
N HIS A 60 15.50 13.62 10.73
CA HIS A 60 15.55 12.32 10.06
C HIS A 60 14.89 12.32 8.67
N TRP A 61 13.78 13.05 8.51
CA TRP A 61 12.98 13.04 7.29
C TRP A 61 13.23 14.25 6.39
N GLY A 62 13.95 15.25 6.89
CA GLY A 62 14.14 16.52 6.22
C GLY A 62 12.94 17.45 6.38
N SER A 63 12.97 18.58 5.67
CA SER A 63 11.84 19.51 5.67
C SER A 63 10.61 18.89 5.05
N PRO A 64 9.42 19.05 5.66
CA PRO A 64 8.18 18.55 5.09
C PRO A 64 7.82 19.26 3.78
N ASP A 65 7.18 18.54 2.86
CA ASP A 65 6.67 19.13 1.60
C ASP A 65 5.56 20.17 1.84
N SER A 66 4.78 19.94 2.90
CA SER A 66 3.76 20.89 3.34
C SER A 66 3.43 20.70 4.81
N VAL A 67 2.93 21.77 5.43
CA VAL A 67 2.47 21.77 6.81
C VAL A 67 1.01 22.18 6.81
N GLY A 68 0.18 21.43 7.54
CA GLY A 68 -1.25 21.68 7.71
C GLY A 68 -1.64 21.75 9.18
N LEU A 69 -2.91 22.00 9.40
CA LEU A 69 -3.55 21.92 10.72
C LEU A 69 -4.77 21.00 10.58
N PHE A 70 -4.93 20.11 11.52
CA PHE A 70 -6.13 19.27 11.67
C PHE A 70 -6.55 19.34 13.12
N GLU A 71 -7.66 20.02 13.40
CA GLU A 71 -8.13 20.33 14.75
C GLU A 71 -7.01 20.93 15.62
N GLN A 72 -6.58 20.22 16.66
CA GLN A 72 -5.50 20.66 17.56
C GLN A 72 -4.12 20.14 17.15
N CYS A 73 -4.03 19.38 16.07
CA CYS A 73 -2.77 18.84 15.58
C CYS A 73 -2.17 19.69 14.46
N LYS A 74 -0.86 19.93 14.57
CA LYS A 74 -0.03 20.31 13.43
C LYS A 74 0.28 19.07 12.63
N VAL A 75 0.19 19.15 11.30
CA VAL A 75 0.39 18.00 10.41
C VAL A 75 1.58 18.27 9.51
N LEU A 76 2.64 17.46 9.63
CA LEU A 76 3.75 17.47 8.69
C LEU A 76 3.46 16.45 7.59
N ILE A 77 3.51 16.89 6.34
CA ILE A 77 3.17 16.06 5.18
C ILE A 77 4.43 15.86 4.34
N TYR A 78 4.79 14.59 4.17
CA TYR A 78 5.88 14.16 3.31
C TYR A 78 5.31 13.35 2.15
N LYS A 79 5.70 13.70 0.93
CA LYS A 79 5.34 12.96 -0.28
C LYS A 79 6.39 11.90 -0.58
N ASP A 80 5.96 10.70 -0.91
CA ASP A 80 6.87 9.60 -1.23
C ASP A 80 6.35 8.78 -2.41
N GLY A 81 7.21 8.58 -3.40
CA GLY A 81 6.93 7.75 -4.55
C GLY A 81 5.69 8.16 -5.36
N THR A 82 5.36 7.37 -6.35
CA THR A 82 4.18 7.56 -7.20
C THR A 82 3.10 6.58 -6.80
N SER A 83 1.91 7.08 -6.50
CA SER A 83 0.74 6.23 -6.28
C SER A 83 0.11 5.83 -7.61
N TRP A 84 -0.35 4.58 -7.68
CA TRP A 84 -0.98 3.99 -8.84
C TRP A 84 -2.35 3.45 -8.46
N SER A 85 -3.28 3.45 -9.39
CA SER A 85 -4.56 2.80 -9.23
C SER A 85 -4.99 2.17 -10.55
N GLY A 86 -5.73 1.07 -10.47
CA GLY A 86 -6.20 0.39 -11.66
C GLY A 86 -6.53 -1.07 -11.42
N ALA A 87 -6.57 -1.80 -12.52
CA ALA A 87 -6.81 -3.23 -12.54
C ALA A 87 -5.70 -3.93 -13.35
N GLY A 88 -5.41 -5.17 -13.01
CA GLY A 88 -4.51 -6.02 -13.75
C GLY A 88 -5.14 -7.36 -14.04
N ALA A 89 -4.80 -7.94 -15.18
CA ALA A 89 -5.19 -9.29 -15.52
C ALA A 89 -3.96 -10.11 -15.93
N PHE A 90 -3.95 -11.39 -15.56
CA PHE A 90 -2.97 -12.35 -16.04
C PHE A 90 -3.67 -13.26 -17.06
N VAL A 91 -3.12 -13.33 -18.27
CA VAL A 91 -3.57 -14.25 -19.30
C VAL A 91 -2.45 -15.24 -19.58
N GLY A 92 -2.58 -16.44 -19.05
CA GLY A 92 -1.49 -17.40 -19.04
C GLY A 92 -0.35 -16.94 -18.12
N ILE A 93 0.81 -16.63 -18.71
CA ILE A 93 2.00 -16.12 -17.98
C ILE A 93 2.23 -14.62 -18.23
N VAL A 94 1.38 -13.96 -19.00
CA VAL A 94 1.56 -12.56 -19.41
C VAL A 94 0.73 -11.66 -18.51
N PRO A 95 1.37 -10.79 -17.70
CA PRO A 95 0.66 -9.77 -16.95
C PRO A 95 0.23 -8.63 -17.90
N VAL A 96 -1.02 -8.24 -17.81
CA VAL A 96 -1.58 -7.10 -18.54
C VAL A 96 -2.05 -6.07 -17.50
N PRO A 97 -1.19 -5.14 -17.10
CA PRO A 97 -1.58 -4.10 -16.15
C PRO A 97 -2.34 -2.98 -16.88
N LEU A 98 -3.46 -2.58 -16.30
CA LEU A 98 -4.24 -1.40 -16.68
C LEU A 98 -4.22 -0.44 -15.49
N VAL A 99 -3.04 0.12 -15.19
CA VAL A 99 -2.83 1.00 -14.06
C VAL A 99 -2.42 2.39 -14.55
N ALA A 100 -2.90 3.42 -13.86
CA ALA A 100 -2.56 4.80 -14.13
C ALA A 100 -1.99 5.45 -12.87
N PRO A 101 -1.05 6.40 -13.00
CA PRO A 101 -0.57 7.18 -11.86
C PRO A 101 -1.70 8.08 -11.34
N THR A 102 -1.92 8.06 -10.03
CA THR A 102 -2.98 8.83 -9.36
C THR A 102 -2.45 9.92 -8.43
N GLY A 103 -1.12 10.09 -8.39
CA GLY A 103 -0.46 11.10 -7.58
C GLY A 103 0.76 10.56 -6.84
N THR A 104 0.91 10.95 -5.60
CA THR A 104 1.99 10.49 -4.72
C THR A 104 1.42 9.92 -3.44
N TYR A 105 2.13 8.99 -2.83
CA TYR A 105 1.84 8.55 -1.47
C TYR A 105 2.22 9.65 -0.50
N LYS A 106 1.50 9.74 0.62
CA LYS A 106 1.73 10.74 1.67
C LYS A 106 1.95 10.05 3.00
N ASN A 107 2.95 10.52 3.72
CA ASN A 107 3.17 10.22 5.12
C ASN A 107 2.81 11.48 5.90
N ARG A 108 1.83 11.39 6.81
CA ARG A 108 1.31 12.52 7.59
C ARG A 108 1.60 12.27 9.05
N PHE A 109 2.53 13.05 9.63
CA PHE A 109 2.79 13.05 11.06
C PHE A 109 1.87 14.05 11.74
N TYR A 110 1.12 13.58 12.70
CA TYR A 110 0.23 14.40 13.52
C TYR A 110 0.93 14.74 14.82
N LEU A 111 1.11 16.03 15.07
CA LEU A 111 1.82 16.55 16.24
C LEU A 111 0.88 17.34 17.12
N ARG A 112 0.96 17.08 18.42
CA ARG A 112 0.29 17.84 19.47
C ARG A 112 1.33 18.40 20.40
N ASN A 113 1.34 19.71 20.63
CA ASN A 113 2.39 20.39 21.40
C ASN A 113 3.81 20.07 20.90
N ASN A 114 4.03 20.03 19.57
CA ASN A 114 5.28 19.68 18.90
C ASN A 114 5.79 18.24 19.14
N VAL A 115 4.93 17.35 19.60
CA VAL A 115 5.22 15.94 19.81
C VAL A 115 4.30 15.08 18.94
N ALA A 116 4.87 14.11 18.25
CA ALA A 116 4.11 13.21 17.41
C ALA A 116 3.18 12.32 18.23
N VAL A 117 1.90 12.32 17.88
CA VAL A 117 0.86 11.49 18.48
C VAL A 117 0.45 10.34 17.56
N GLY A 118 0.77 10.45 16.27
CA GLY A 118 0.51 9.39 15.31
C GLY A 118 1.03 9.71 13.92
N LEU A 119 1.07 8.67 13.09
CA LEU A 119 1.46 8.71 11.68
C LEU A 119 0.36 8.06 10.86
N ILE A 120 -0.12 8.74 9.81
CA ILE A 120 -0.92 8.11 8.76
C ILE A 120 -0.04 7.97 7.53
N GLN A 121 0.15 6.73 7.12
CA GLN A 121 0.94 6.36 5.96
C GLN A 121 0.04 5.87 4.83
N GLU A 122 0.17 6.47 3.65
CA GLU A 122 -0.47 5.97 2.43
C GLU A 122 0.43 4.94 1.76
N TYR A 123 -0.15 3.83 1.31
CA TYR A 123 0.54 2.78 0.58
C TYR A 123 -0.35 2.19 -0.51
N GLY A 124 0.26 1.46 -1.44
CA GLY A 124 -0.47 0.76 -2.48
C GLY A 124 -0.73 -0.69 -2.11
N GLU A 125 -1.95 -1.13 -2.30
CA GLU A 125 -2.35 -2.51 -2.03
C GLU A 125 -3.25 -3.08 -3.11
N VAL A 126 -3.19 -4.41 -3.29
CA VAL A 126 -4.16 -5.14 -4.12
C VAL A 126 -5.41 -5.37 -3.27
N ASP A 127 -6.51 -4.71 -3.64
CA ASP A 127 -7.76 -4.82 -2.89
C ASP A 127 -8.43 -6.18 -3.05
N ARG A 128 -8.51 -6.64 -4.29
CA ARG A 128 -9.17 -7.90 -4.64
C ARG A 128 -8.43 -8.59 -5.76
N ALA A 129 -8.26 -9.88 -5.65
CA ALA A 129 -7.75 -10.72 -6.72
C ALA A 129 -8.65 -11.94 -6.89
N VAL A 130 -9.01 -12.23 -8.12
CA VAL A 130 -9.76 -13.45 -8.48
C VAL A 130 -8.92 -14.20 -9.51
N GLY A 131 -8.67 -15.46 -9.28
CA GLY A 131 -7.89 -16.28 -10.16
C GLY A 131 -8.61 -17.58 -10.52
N TYR A 132 -8.43 -18.01 -11.75
CA TYR A 132 -8.82 -19.34 -12.22
C TYR A 132 -7.59 -20.00 -12.83
N THR A 133 -7.17 -21.12 -12.28
CA THR A 133 -6.00 -21.85 -12.75
C THR A 133 -6.38 -23.27 -13.12
N CYS A 134 -5.94 -23.72 -14.28
CA CYS A 134 -6.05 -25.11 -14.72
C CYS A 134 -4.66 -25.73 -14.76
N GLY A 135 -4.42 -26.76 -13.94
CA GLY A 135 -3.26 -27.64 -14.01
C GLY A 135 -3.60 -28.93 -14.74
N SER A 136 -2.62 -29.84 -14.87
CA SER A 136 -2.72 -31.07 -15.68
C SER A 136 -3.89 -32.01 -15.33
N ASN A 137 -4.55 -31.85 -14.19
CA ASN A 137 -5.68 -32.72 -13.80
C ASN A 137 -6.79 -32.01 -13.01
N LYS A 138 -6.65 -30.72 -12.68
CA LYS A 138 -7.66 -29.97 -11.90
C LYS A 138 -7.67 -28.50 -12.30
N CYS A 139 -8.88 -27.98 -12.46
CA CYS A 139 -9.12 -26.56 -12.54
C CYS A 139 -9.75 -26.06 -11.24
N GLY A 140 -9.35 -24.90 -10.77
CA GLY A 140 -9.90 -24.29 -9.57
C GLY A 140 -9.96 -22.79 -9.68
N ALA A 141 -11.02 -22.21 -9.12
CA ALA A 141 -11.09 -20.78 -8.88
C ALA A 141 -10.55 -20.50 -7.49
N SER A 142 -9.72 -19.49 -7.38
CA SER A 142 -9.27 -18.93 -6.10
C SER A 142 -9.62 -17.46 -6.05
N SER A 143 -10.21 -17.02 -4.96
CA SER A 143 -10.37 -15.61 -4.64
C SER A 143 -9.50 -15.30 -3.44
N GLY A 144 -8.59 -14.35 -3.58
CA GLY A 144 -7.83 -13.79 -2.47
C GLY A 144 -8.43 -12.43 -2.13
N GLU A 145 -9.09 -12.36 -1.00
CA GLU A 145 -9.31 -11.11 -0.30
C GLU A 145 -8.30 -11.13 0.84
N LYS A 146 -7.43 -10.12 0.89
CA LYS A 146 -6.51 -10.04 2.01
C LYS A 146 -7.34 -9.82 3.26
N VAL A 147 -7.26 -10.78 4.19
CA VAL A 147 -7.80 -10.58 5.54
C VAL A 147 -6.97 -9.46 6.14
N ASN A 148 -7.53 -8.26 6.17
CA ASN A 148 -6.90 -7.12 6.79
C ASN A 148 -6.63 -7.49 8.26
N GLU A 149 -5.38 -7.41 8.69
CA GLU A 149 -5.10 -7.17 10.10
C GLU A 149 -5.96 -5.96 10.52
N PRO A 150 -6.41 -5.89 11.79
CA PRO A 150 -7.28 -4.81 12.23
C PRO A 150 -6.59 -3.47 11.99
N GLU A 151 -6.85 -2.93 10.82
CA GLU A 151 -6.41 -1.61 10.41
C GLU A 151 -7.22 -0.65 11.27
N VAL A 152 -6.56 0.07 12.16
CA VAL A 152 -7.22 1.12 12.91
C VAL A 152 -7.70 2.12 11.86
N ASP A 153 -9.01 2.32 11.80
CA ASP A 153 -9.59 3.28 10.88
C ASP A 153 -8.93 4.64 11.10
N ALA A 154 -8.33 5.18 10.04
CA ALA A 154 -7.58 6.42 10.10
C ALA A 154 -8.46 7.57 10.66
N GLU A 155 -9.76 7.56 10.36
CA GLU A 155 -10.70 8.56 10.85
C GLU A 155 -10.92 8.44 12.37
N VAL A 156 -11.02 7.23 12.90
CA VAL A 156 -11.14 6.97 14.34
C VAL A 156 -9.86 7.38 15.07
N ALA A 157 -8.70 7.00 14.53
CA ALA A 157 -7.40 7.37 15.08
C ALA A 157 -7.21 8.88 15.13
N LEU A 158 -7.57 9.60 14.07
CA LEU A 158 -7.48 11.06 14.00
C LEU A 158 -8.30 11.75 15.08
N THR A 159 -9.54 11.27 15.28
CA THR A 159 -10.41 11.81 16.32
C THR A 159 -9.80 11.59 17.72
N GLU A 160 -9.20 10.44 17.95
CA GLU A 160 -8.55 10.15 19.22
C GLU A 160 -7.30 11.01 19.46
N TRP A 161 -6.45 11.16 18.43
CA TRP A 161 -5.18 11.87 18.56
C TRP A 161 -5.34 13.38 18.69
N CYS A 162 -6.27 13.95 17.94
CA CYS A 162 -6.33 15.40 17.75
C CYS A 162 -7.49 16.09 18.46
N ALA A 163 -8.63 15.40 18.70
CA ALA A 163 -9.81 16.01 19.34
C ALA A 163 -9.82 15.86 20.87
N LYS A 164 -9.14 14.85 21.42
CA LYS A 164 -9.16 14.58 22.85
C LYS A 164 -8.39 15.65 23.63
N PRO A 165 -9.00 16.39 24.58
CA PRO A 165 -8.25 17.27 25.47
C PRO A 165 -7.26 16.44 26.33
N LEU A 166 -6.06 16.96 26.51
CA LEU A 166 -5.07 16.41 27.44
C LEU A 166 -5.58 16.52 28.87
#